data_844e7be04b9a32fad39daf5ca6d8c849
#
_entry.id   844e7be04b9a32fad39daf5ca6d8c849
#
_cell.length_a   1.000
_cell.length_b   1.000
_cell.length_c   1.000
_cell.angle_alpha   90.00
_cell.angle_beta   90.00
_cell.angle_gamma   90.00
#
_symmetry.space_group_name_H-M   'P 1'
#
loop_
_entity.id
_entity.type
_entity.pdbx_description
1 polymer ?
#
loop_
_entity_poly.entity_id
_entity_poly.type
_entity_poly.pdbx_seq_one_letter_code
_entity_poly.pdbx_strand_id
1 'polypeptide(L)'
;MIRFEHVTKRYADGTTAVDDLSFEVGEGELVTLVGPSGCGKTTTMKMVNRLIEPTSGRILLDGDDISGIDPVQLRRRIGYVIQQVGLFPHKTVLDNTATVPHLLGVKRAKARERAAELLDLVGLDPSVYGGRYPEQLSGGQRQRVGVARALAADPPVLLMDEPFGAVDPVVREHLQNEFLRLQQAVRKTVLFVTHDIEEAVRLGDRIAVYGHGRIEQFDTPSTVLGAPATEYVADFVGADRGLKRLSVTPIEEGDLEQPPVVHLNDTLPKELDARWAVVLDGENNLHGWISAEHARVGTGTVREHARRMEAWLPVGASLKQAFSTMLQHDAGWIAVIDENSEGRFLGVLTPARLHEALRRSTAADALAIARGDVELESVASVTGA
;
A
#
# COMPACT_ATOMS: atom_id res chain seq x y z
N MET A 1 -18.80 -0.06 5.60
CA MET A 1 -18.12 -0.99 6.52
C MET A 1 -17.86 -0.34 7.88
N ILE A 2 -16.96 0.63 8.04
CA ILE A 2 -16.83 1.41 9.27
C ILE A 2 -17.22 2.85 8.96
N ARG A 3 -18.15 3.43 9.72
CA ARG A 3 -18.56 4.83 9.52
C ARG A 3 -18.49 5.57 10.86
N PHE A 4 -17.90 6.75 10.83
CA PHE A 4 -17.85 7.70 11.93
C PHE A 4 -18.81 8.84 11.63
N GLU A 5 -19.68 9.18 12.60
CA GLU A 5 -20.66 10.25 12.45
C GLU A 5 -20.53 11.20 13.64
N HIS A 6 -19.95 12.38 13.38
CA HIS A 6 -19.76 13.47 14.36
C HIS A 6 -19.10 13.02 15.66
N VAL A 7 -18.09 12.13 15.56
CA VAL A 7 -17.45 11.50 16.73
C VAL A 7 -16.50 12.46 17.43
N THR A 8 -16.73 12.71 18.69
CA THR A 8 -15.86 13.53 19.55
C THR A 8 -15.40 12.72 20.77
N LYS A 9 -14.13 12.87 21.13
CA LYS A 9 -13.57 12.33 22.37
C LYS A 9 -12.88 13.42 23.16
N ARG A 10 -13.48 13.76 24.31
CA ARG A 10 -12.91 14.65 25.30
C ARG A 10 -12.60 13.87 26.58
N TYR A 11 -11.41 14.02 27.12
CA TYR A 11 -11.00 13.41 28.38
C TYR A 11 -11.39 14.29 29.58
N ALA A 12 -11.36 13.70 30.80
CA ALA A 12 -11.74 14.38 32.02
C ALA A 12 -10.85 15.59 32.38
N ASP A 13 -9.61 15.61 31.91
CA ASP A 13 -8.67 16.73 32.06
C ASP A 13 -8.96 17.92 31.10
N GLY A 14 -10.01 17.80 30.26
CA GLY A 14 -10.40 18.80 29.28
C GLY A 14 -9.75 18.62 27.92
N THR A 15 -8.81 17.68 27.74
CA THR A 15 -8.14 17.43 26.45
C THR A 15 -9.13 16.85 25.45
N THR A 16 -9.29 17.50 24.30
CA THR A 16 -10.06 16.96 23.17
C THR A 16 -9.08 16.23 22.24
N ALA A 17 -9.15 14.90 22.24
CA ALA A 17 -8.28 14.05 21.45
C ALA A 17 -8.81 13.78 20.04
N VAL A 18 -10.14 13.81 19.88
CA VAL A 18 -10.85 13.70 18.59
C VAL A 18 -12.00 14.69 18.60
N ASP A 19 -12.14 15.49 17.57
CA ASP A 19 -13.10 16.58 17.48
C ASP A 19 -13.90 16.51 16.18
N ASP A 20 -15.20 16.21 16.31
CA ASP A 20 -16.19 16.16 15.21
C ASP A 20 -15.76 15.33 14.00
N LEU A 21 -15.31 14.11 14.25
CA LEU A 21 -14.78 13.21 13.24
C LEU A 21 -15.91 12.54 12.46
N SER A 22 -15.94 12.74 11.14
CA SER A 22 -16.87 12.09 10.21
C SER A 22 -16.12 11.58 8.99
N PHE A 23 -16.10 10.27 8.77
CA PHE A 23 -15.57 9.63 7.56
C PHE A 23 -16.01 8.18 7.48
N GLU A 24 -15.81 7.55 6.33
CA GLU A 24 -16.17 6.16 6.07
C GLU A 24 -15.01 5.36 5.48
N VAL A 25 -14.88 4.12 5.96
CA VAL A 25 -13.98 3.09 5.39
C VAL A 25 -14.83 2.06 4.70
N GLY A 26 -14.63 1.91 3.38
CA GLY A 26 -15.34 0.97 2.53
C GLY A 26 -15.02 -0.49 2.83
N GLU A 27 -15.83 -1.40 2.31
CA GLU A 27 -15.55 -2.84 2.41
C GLU A 27 -14.32 -3.22 1.56
N GLY A 28 -13.39 -3.96 2.17
CA GLY A 28 -12.14 -4.36 1.52
C GLY A 28 -11.11 -3.25 1.34
N GLU A 29 -11.42 -2.03 1.79
CA GLU A 29 -10.55 -0.86 1.70
C GLU A 29 -9.52 -0.85 2.83
N LEU A 30 -8.29 -0.46 2.50
CA LEU A 30 -7.23 -0.16 3.47
C LEU A 30 -7.10 1.37 3.60
N VAL A 31 -7.58 1.90 4.71
CA VAL A 31 -7.45 3.32 5.06
C VAL A 31 -6.32 3.50 6.07
N THR A 32 -5.39 4.39 5.74
CA THR A 32 -4.31 4.78 6.65
C THR A 32 -4.65 6.07 7.37
N LEU A 33 -4.51 6.07 8.71
CA LEU A 33 -4.58 7.27 9.55
C LEU A 33 -3.15 7.73 9.83
N VAL A 34 -2.74 8.85 9.29
CA VAL A 34 -1.38 9.37 9.42
C VAL A 34 -1.36 10.76 10.06
N GLY A 35 -0.30 11.10 10.77
CA GLY A 35 -0.14 12.40 11.43
C GLY A 35 0.81 12.33 12.62
N PRO A 36 1.15 13.45 13.25
CA PRO A 36 2.09 13.50 14.37
C PRO A 36 1.59 12.72 15.59
N SER A 37 2.50 12.44 16.52
CA SER A 37 2.16 11.77 17.77
C SER A 37 1.18 12.63 18.59
N GLY A 38 0.16 11.99 19.20
CA GLY A 38 -0.82 12.66 20.04
C GLY A 38 -2.00 13.32 19.29
N CYS A 39 -2.05 13.29 17.93
CA CYS A 39 -3.14 13.92 17.18
C CYS A 39 -4.48 13.17 17.17
N GLY A 40 -4.62 12.02 17.85
CA GLY A 40 -5.91 11.33 18.01
C GLY A 40 -6.05 9.98 17.29
N LYS A 41 -5.13 9.55 16.42
CA LYS A 41 -5.21 8.31 15.61
C LYS A 41 -5.48 7.04 16.44
N THR A 42 -4.62 6.76 17.42
CA THR A 42 -4.77 5.61 18.32
C THR A 42 -6.06 5.72 19.16
N THR A 43 -6.48 6.95 19.53
CA THR A 43 -7.75 7.19 20.21
C THR A 43 -8.93 6.79 19.32
N THR A 44 -8.92 7.21 18.05
CA THR A 44 -9.93 6.83 17.05
C THR A 44 -10.04 5.31 16.91
N MET A 45 -8.91 4.63 16.77
CA MET A 45 -8.88 3.17 16.66
C MET A 45 -9.38 2.47 17.94
N LYS A 46 -9.02 2.97 19.11
CA LYS A 46 -9.52 2.44 20.42
C LYS A 46 -11.02 2.61 20.57
N MET A 47 -11.62 3.68 19.99
CA MET A 47 -13.08 3.85 19.98
C MET A 47 -13.77 2.82 19.11
N VAL A 48 -13.26 2.49 17.91
CA VAL A 48 -13.81 1.41 17.06
C VAL A 48 -13.83 0.08 17.82
N ASN A 49 -12.77 -0.24 18.56
CA ASN A 49 -12.67 -1.48 19.34
C ASN A 49 -13.38 -1.40 20.73
N ARG A 50 -14.09 -0.29 21.00
CA ARG A 50 -14.73 0.01 22.29
C ARG A 50 -13.82 -0.27 23.51
N LEU A 51 -12.53 0.09 23.37
CA LEU A 51 -11.60 0.17 24.50
C LEU A 51 -11.79 1.49 25.25
N ILE A 52 -12.29 2.50 24.57
CA ILE A 52 -12.75 3.78 25.10
C ILE A 52 -14.07 4.14 24.42
N GLU A 53 -14.96 4.84 25.11
CA GLU A 53 -16.22 5.31 24.54
C GLU A 53 -16.05 6.74 23.99
N PRO A 54 -16.69 7.11 22.88
CA PRO A 54 -16.79 8.50 22.43
C PRO A 54 -17.54 9.35 23.46
N THR A 55 -17.28 10.66 23.46
CA THR A 55 -18.03 11.61 24.29
C THR A 55 -19.35 11.99 23.62
N SER A 56 -19.34 12.09 22.28
CA SER A 56 -20.51 12.33 21.45
C SER A 56 -20.31 11.73 20.04
N GLY A 57 -21.37 11.69 19.24
CA GLY A 57 -21.38 11.04 17.95
C GLY A 57 -21.54 9.53 18.05
N ARG A 58 -21.44 8.84 16.93
CA ARG A 58 -21.58 7.37 16.87
C ARG A 58 -20.63 6.75 15.85
N ILE A 59 -20.30 5.49 16.08
CA ILE A 59 -19.49 4.68 15.17
C ILE A 59 -20.34 3.49 14.75
N LEU A 60 -20.44 3.26 13.45
CA LEU A 60 -21.19 2.16 12.88
C LEU A 60 -20.20 1.13 12.32
N LEU A 61 -20.51 -0.15 12.51
CA LEU A 61 -19.82 -1.28 11.89
C LEU A 61 -20.85 -2.12 11.14
N ASP A 62 -20.74 -2.20 9.81
CA ASP A 62 -21.73 -2.84 8.94
C ASP A 62 -23.17 -2.26 9.08
N GLY A 63 -23.27 -0.98 9.41
CA GLY A 63 -24.54 -0.28 9.66
C GLY A 63 -25.05 -0.37 11.10
N ASP A 64 -24.48 -1.25 11.93
CA ASP A 64 -24.86 -1.40 13.34
C ASP A 64 -24.07 -0.41 14.20
N ASP A 65 -24.75 0.34 15.08
CA ASP A 65 -24.10 1.18 16.08
C ASP A 65 -23.38 0.30 17.11
N ILE A 66 -22.04 0.46 17.16
CA ILE A 66 -21.21 -0.37 18.05
C ILE A 66 -21.52 -0.16 19.53
N SER A 67 -22.14 0.98 19.92
CA SER A 67 -22.51 1.25 21.31
C SER A 67 -23.58 0.28 21.84
N GLY A 68 -24.43 -0.23 20.95
CA GLY A 68 -25.48 -1.20 21.26
C GLY A 68 -25.00 -2.66 21.26
N ILE A 69 -23.78 -2.95 20.78
CA ILE A 69 -23.26 -4.32 20.70
C ILE A 69 -22.51 -4.66 21.99
N ASP A 70 -22.63 -5.87 22.50
CA ASP A 70 -21.80 -6.35 23.61
C ASP A 70 -20.30 -6.23 23.25
N PRO A 71 -19.45 -5.60 24.09
CA PRO A 71 -18.05 -5.35 23.77
C PRO A 71 -17.23 -6.63 23.45
N VAL A 72 -17.58 -7.77 24.07
CA VAL A 72 -16.90 -9.04 23.80
C VAL A 72 -17.29 -9.56 22.43
N GLN A 73 -18.56 -9.46 22.05
CA GLN A 73 -19.04 -9.86 20.72
C GLN A 73 -18.46 -8.96 19.63
N LEU A 74 -18.42 -7.64 19.87
CA LEU A 74 -17.78 -6.70 18.94
C LEU A 74 -16.30 -7.05 18.68
N ARG A 75 -15.51 -7.23 19.75
CA ARG A 75 -14.07 -7.54 19.65
C ARG A 75 -13.78 -8.89 19.03
N ARG A 76 -14.73 -9.82 19.01
CA ARG A 76 -14.62 -11.09 18.30
C ARG A 76 -14.78 -10.93 16.78
N ARG A 77 -15.41 -9.86 16.32
CA ARG A 77 -15.59 -9.50 14.91
C ARG A 77 -14.43 -8.64 14.37
N ILE A 78 -13.50 -8.21 15.23
CA ILE A 78 -12.41 -7.30 14.90
C ILE A 78 -11.07 -7.98 15.15
N GLY A 79 -10.22 -8.07 14.15
CA GLY A 79 -8.82 -8.40 14.31
C GLY A 79 -8.04 -7.17 14.78
N TYR A 80 -7.27 -7.27 15.86
CA TYR A 80 -6.52 -6.13 16.37
C TYR A 80 -5.04 -6.43 16.53
N VAL A 81 -4.21 -5.69 15.80
CA VAL A 81 -2.75 -5.70 15.87
C VAL A 81 -2.33 -4.45 16.61
N ILE A 82 -1.78 -4.60 17.81
CA ILE A 82 -1.29 -3.49 18.65
C ILE A 82 0.20 -3.26 18.44
N GLN A 83 0.67 -2.03 18.67
CA GLN A 83 2.06 -1.60 18.51
C GLN A 83 3.05 -2.52 19.26
N GLN A 84 2.76 -2.90 20.49
CA GLN A 84 3.47 -3.95 21.22
C GLN A 84 2.70 -5.26 21.05
N VAL A 85 3.12 -6.13 20.14
CA VAL A 85 2.38 -7.30 19.62
C VAL A 85 1.52 -8.09 20.61
N GLY A 86 1.77 -7.98 21.95
CA GLY A 86 0.96 -8.54 23.01
C GLY A 86 0.75 -10.06 22.90
N LEU A 87 1.78 -10.80 22.47
CA LEU A 87 1.73 -12.25 22.45
C LEU A 87 1.75 -12.79 23.90
N PHE A 88 1.03 -13.88 24.14
CA PHE A 88 1.03 -14.56 25.42
C PHE A 88 2.38 -15.29 25.61
N PRO A 89 3.24 -14.89 26.57
CA PRO A 89 4.59 -15.42 26.70
C PRO A 89 4.62 -16.91 27.06
N HIS A 90 3.57 -17.39 27.72
CA HIS A 90 3.40 -18.79 28.16
C HIS A 90 2.76 -19.71 27.09
N LYS A 91 2.43 -19.18 25.91
CA LYS A 91 1.89 -19.95 24.79
C LYS A 91 2.89 -20.02 23.65
N THR A 92 2.89 -21.14 22.94
CA THR A 92 3.67 -21.28 21.72
C THR A 92 3.14 -20.33 20.62
N VAL A 93 3.90 -20.13 19.56
CA VAL A 93 3.51 -19.36 18.37
C VAL A 93 2.18 -19.87 17.80
N LEU A 94 2.08 -21.17 17.61
CA LEU A 94 0.86 -21.81 17.09
C LEU A 94 -0.34 -21.61 18.03
N ASP A 95 -0.16 -21.74 19.34
CA ASP A 95 -1.24 -21.55 20.31
C ASP A 95 -1.59 -20.06 20.51
N ASN A 96 -0.65 -19.14 20.32
CA ASN A 96 -0.92 -17.71 20.24
C ASN A 96 -1.85 -17.40 19.07
N THR A 97 -1.52 -17.88 17.89
CA THR A 97 -2.31 -17.68 16.66
C THR A 97 -3.69 -18.33 16.78
N ALA A 98 -3.78 -19.54 17.34
CA ALA A 98 -5.05 -20.27 17.52
C ALA A 98 -5.94 -19.71 18.67
N THR A 99 -5.51 -18.69 19.40
CA THR A 99 -6.20 -18.23 20.62
C THR A 99 -7.63 -17.75 20.35
N VAL A 100 -7.83 -16.87 19.34
CA VAL A 100 -9.15 -16.28 19.06
C VAL A 100 -10.14 -17.32 18.54
N PRO A 101 -9.82 -18.16 17.54
CA PRO A 101 -10.68 -19.27 17.12
C PRO A 101 -11.09 -20.18 18.30
N HIS A 102 -10.17 -20.48 19.21
CA HIS A 102 -10.47 -21.30 20.37
C HIS A 102 -11.46 -20.63 21.32
N LEU A 103 -11.33 -19.33 21.55
CA LEU A 103 -12.29 -18.53 22.34
C LEU A 103 -13.69 -18.46 21.67
N LEU A 104 -13.75 -18.63 20.35
CA LEU A 104 -15.00 -18.73 19.60
C LEU A 104 -15.62 -20.13 19.60
N GLY A 105 -15.02 -21.10 20.32
CA GLY A 105 -15.52 -22.45 20.43
C GLY A 105 -15.08 -23.39 19.31
N VAL A 106 -14.16 -22.97 18.43
CA VAL A 106 -13.58 -23.85 17.39
C VAL A 106 -12.77 -24.95 18.08
N LYS A 107 -12.96 -26.20 17.66
CA LYS A 107 -12.19 -27.34 18.19
C LYS A 107 -10.69 -27.10 18.04
N ARG A 108 -9.92 -27.42 19.09
CA ARG A 108 -8.48 -27.13 19.18
C ARG A 108 -7.69 -27.60 17.95
N ALA A 109 -7.98 -28.79 17.44
CA ALA A 109 -7.29 -29.30 16.26
C ALA A 109 -7.51 -28.41 15.04
N LYS A 110 -8.78 -28.03 14.74
CA LYS A 110 -9.11 -27.15 13.60
C LYS A 110 -8.57 -25.72 13.79
N ALA A 111 -8.58 -25.19 15.03
CA ALA A 111 -8.01 -23.88 15.33
C ALA A 111 -6.49 -23.86 15.08
N ARG A 112 -5.77 -24.95 15.43
CA ARG A 112 -4.33 -25.08 15.18
C ARG A 112 -3.99 -25.31 13.70
N GLU A 113 -4.82 -26.03 12.97
CA GLU A 113 -4.70 -26.21 11.52
C GLU A 113 -4.80 -24.86 10.82
N ARG A 114 -5.85 -24.07 11.12
CA ARG A 114 -6.00 -22.71 10.60
C ARG A 114 -4.86 -21.77 11.03
N ALA A 115 -4.38 -21.90 12.24
CA ALA A 115 -3.22 -21.13 12.72
C ALA A 115 -1.94 -21.50 11.96
N ALA A 116 -1.74 -22.78 11.60
CA ALA A 116 -0.59 -23.19 10.80
C ALA A 116 -0.63 -22.61 9.38
N GLU A 117 -1.81 -22.67 8.71
CA GLU A 117 -2.00 -22.02 7.40
C GLU A 117 -1.65 -20.53 7.42
N LEU A 118 -2.10 -19.81 8.46
CA LEU A 118 -1.85 -18.36 8.58
C LEU A 118 -0.41 -18.04 8.94
N LEU A 119 0.27 -18.90 9.70
CA LEU A 119 1.70 -18.76 9.96
C LEU A 119 2.51 -18.94 8.69
N ASP A 120 2.17 -19.94 7.88
CA ASP A 120 2.80 -20.15 6.56
C ASP A 120 2.56 -18.94 5.64
N LEU A 121 1.32 -18.45 5.60
CA LEU A 121 0.93 -17.26 4.82
C LEU A 121 1.73 -16.00 5.18
N VAL A 122 2.11 -15.82 6.47
CA VAL A 122 2.97 -14.72 6.90
C VAL A 122 4.47 -15.06 6.85
N GLY A 123 4.86 -16.14 6.14
CA GLY A 123 6.25 -16.56 5.95
C GLY A 123 6.91 -17.10 7.21
N LEU A 124 6.15 -17.74 8.10
CA LEU A 124 6.64 -18.44 9.30
C LEU A 124 6.28 -19.91 9.23
N ASP A 125 7.15 -20.73 8.64
CA ASP A 125 6.95 -22.19 8.56
C ASP A 125 6.50 -22.78 9.91
N PRO A 126 5.26 -23.30 10.03
CA PRO A 126 4.73 -23.80 11.29
C PRO A 126 5.49 -25.01 11.85
N SER A 127 6.20 -25.76 11.00
CA SER A 127 7.04 -26.89 11.44
C SER A 127 8.28 -26.41 12.20
N VAL A 128 8.80 -25.21 11.86
CA VAL A 128 9.99 -24.61 12.46
C VAL A 128 9.64 -23.69 13.63
N TYR A 129 8.59 -22.87 13.43
CA TYR A 129 8.25 -21.77 14.37
C TYR A 129 7.08 -22.11 15.28
N GLY A 130 6.17 -23.01 14.90
CA GLY A 130 4.92 -23.27 15.60
C GLY A 130 5.08 -23.68 17.07
N GLY A 131 6.15 -24.43 17.40
CA GLY A 131 6.48 -24.87 18.74
C GLY A 131 7.28 -23.85 19.59
N ARG A 132 7.78 -22.78 18.99
CA ARG A 132 8.58 -21.75 19.70
C ARG A 132 7.70 -20.86 20.58
N TYR A 133 8.34 -20.20 21.55
CA TYR A 133 7.73 -19.19 22.40
C TYR A 133 8.09 -17.78 21.89
N PRO A 134 7.30 -16.74 22.23
CA PRO A 134 7.54 -15.37 21.78
C PRO A 134 8.95 -14.83 22.06
N GLU A 135 9.58 -15.22 23.15
CA GLU A 135 10.94 -14.82 23.52
C GLU A 135 12.02 -15.35 22.56
N GLN A 136 11.73 -16.44 21.85
CA GLN A 136 12.61 -17.08 20.89
C GLN A 136 12.51 -16.49 19.47
N LEU A 137 11.72 -15.44 19.30
CA LEU A 137 11.44 -14.77 18.04
C LEU A 137 12.08 -13.39 17.96
N SER A 138 12.49 -12.97 16.74
CA SER A 138 12.82 -11.58 16.46
C SER A 138 11.58 -10.67 16.57
N GLY A 139 11.80 -9.35 16.65
CA GLY A 139 10.70 -8.36 16.66
C GLY A 139 9.75 -8.53 15.47
N GLY A 140 10.30 -8.61 14.24
CA GLY A 140 9.51 -8.82 13.04
C GLY A 140 8.79 -10.17 12.98
N GLN A 141 9.38 -11.25 13.53
CA GLN A 141 8.71 -12.54 13.64
C GLN A 141 7.53 -12.47 14.62
N ARG A 142 7.71 -11.83 15.79
CA ARG A 142 6.60 -11.59 16.74
C ARG A 142 5.46 -10.82 16.07
N GLN A 143 5.79 -9.83 15.27
CA GLN A 143 4.82 -9.01 14.55
C GLN A 143 3.99 -9.85 13.56
N ARG A 144 4.65 -10.68 12.74
CA ARG A 144 3.98 -11.61 11.82
C ARG A 144 3.04 -12.57 12.56
N VAL A 145 3.45 -13.10 13.71
CA VAL A 145 2.55 -13.90 14.58
C VAL A 145 1.34 -13.07 15.04
N GLY A 146 1.53 -11.79 15.37
CA GLY A 146 0.45 -10.87 15.75
C GLY A 146 -0.57 -10.68 14.63
N VAL A 147 -0.10 -10.50 13.38
CA VAL A 147 -0.95 -10.40 12.20
C VAL A 147 -1.70 -11.72 11.95
N ALA A 148 -1.01 -12.87 11.98
CA ALA A 148 -1.62 -14.18 11.84
C ALA A 148 -2.70 -14.43 12.91
N ARG A 149 -2.44 -14.04 14.16
CA ARG A 149 -3.43 -14.13 15.26
C ARG A 149 -4.66 -13.25 15.02
N ALA A 150 -4.46 -12.03 14.52
CA ALA A 150 -5.56 -11.12 14.21
C ALA A 150 -6.47 -11.67 13.11
N LEU A 151 -5.89 -12.35 12.12
CA LEU A 151 -6.60 -12.98 11.00
C LEU A 151 -7.24 -14.34 11.34
N ALA A 152 -6.84 -14.97 12.44
CA ALA A 152 -7.18 -16.37 12.73
C ALA A 152 -8.69 -16.63 12.87
N ALA A 153 -9.44 -15.64 13.32
CA ALA A 153 -10.91 -15.71 13.43
C ALA A 153 -11.65 -15.29 12.16
N ASP A 154 -10.90 -15.02 11.08
CA ASP A 154 -11.43 -14.50 9.82
C ASP A 154 -12.31 -13.24 9.98
N PRO A 155 -11.83 -12.22 10.71
CA PRO A 155 -12.63 -11.04 10.98
C PRO A 155 -12.86 -10.23 9.70
N PRO A 156 -14.01 -9.54 9.54
CA PRO A 156 -14.27 -8.64 8.42
C PRO A 156 -13.41 -7.37 8.49
N VAL A 157 -13.00 -6.95 9.69
CA VAL A 157 -12.23 -5.73 9.94
C VAL A 157 -10.93 -6.02 10.68
N LEU A 158 -9.86 -5.38 10.23
CA LEU A 158 -8.55 -5.35 10.89
C LEU A 158 -8.23 -3.93 11.37
N LEU A 159 -7.87 -3.80 12.62
CA LEU A 159 -7.30 -2.58 13.20
C LEU A 159 -5.81 -2.80 13.44
N MET A 160 -4.96 -1.91 12.94
CA MET A 160 -3.51 -2.06 13.03
C MET A 160 -2.88 -0.76 13.55
N ASP A 161 -2.37 -0.79 14.78
CA ASP A 161 -1.81 0.38 15.47
C ASP A 161 -0.28 0.35 15.40
N GLU A 162 0.30 1.14 14.50
CA GLU A 162 1.74 1.24 14.22
C GLU A 162 2.45 -0.14 14.11
N PRO A 163 1.92 -1.06 13.27
CA PRO A 163 2.37 -2.45 13.29
C PRO A 163 3.84 -2.62 12.89
N PHE A 164 4.46 -1.68 12.21
CA PHE A 164 5.86 -1.77 11.77
C PHE A 164 6.80 -0.78 12.47
N GLY A 165 6.30 0.00 13.46
CA GLY A 165 7.05 1.08 14.12
C GLY A 165 8.32 0.62 14.86
N ALA A 166 8.32 -0.59 15.42
CA ALA A 166 9.44 -1.14 16.19
C ALA A 166 10.37 -2.07 15.36
N VAL A 167 10.28 -2.04 14.03
CA VAL A 167 11.03 -2.92 13.13
C VAL A 167 12.08 -2.12 12.37
N ASP A 168 13.26 -2.72 12.17
CA ASP A 168 14.34 -2.10 11.41
C ASP A 168 13.92 -1.84 9.94
N PRO A 169 14.46 -0.80 9.26
CA PRO A 169 13.99 -0.36 7.95
C PRO A 169 13.99 -1.45 6.86
N VAL A 170 15.02 -2.31 6.80
CA VAL A 170 15.12 -3.36 5.77
C VAL A 170 14.06 -4.44 5.99
N VAL A 171 13.90 -4.87 7.23
CA VAL A 171 12.88 -5.86 7.61
C VAL A 171 11.48 -5.28 7.47
N ARG A 172 11.30 -3.98 7.77
CA ARG A 172 10.02 -3.27 7.62
C ARG A 172 9.52 -3.30 6.19
N GLU A 173 10.38 -2.97 5.23
CA GLU A 173 10.02 -2.99 3.81
C GLU A 173 9.55 -4.38 3.35
N HIS A 174 10.26 -5.42 3.77
CA HIS A 174 9.87 -6.80 3.49
C HIS A 174 8.50 -7.15 4.10
N LEU A 175 8.25 -6.77 5.36
CA LEU A 175 6.98 -7.01 6.03
C LEU A 175 5.81 -6.25 5.39
N GLN A 176 6.03 -5.04 4.93
CA GLN A 176 5.02 -4.26 4.20
C GLN A 176 4.65 -4.95 2.88
N ASN A 177 5.63 -5.46 2.13
CA ASN A 177 5.39 -6.22 0.90
C ASN A 177 4.57 -7.49 1.16
N GLU A 178 4.95 -8.27 2.19
CA GLU A 178 4.21 -9.47 2.58
C GLU A 178 2.78 -9.12 3.02
N PHE A 179 2.61 -8.02 3.76
CA PHE A 179 1.29 -7.55 4.17
C PHE A 179 0.42 -7.13 2.96
N LEU A 180 0.98 -6.42 1.97
CA LEU A 180 0.27 -6.06 0.75
C LEU A 180 -0.17 -7.28 -0.04
N ARG A 181 0.70 -8.30 -0.20
CA ARG A 181 0.35 -9.57 -0.84
C ARG A 181 -0.80 -10.26 -0.10
N LEU A 182 -0.71 -10.29 1.23
CA LEU A 182 -1.76 -10.86 2.07
C LEU A 182 -3.09 -10.10 1.88
N GLN A 183 -3.06 -8.78 1.93
CA GLN A 183 -4.25 -7.93 1.77
C GLN A 183 -4.91 -8.13 0.39
N GLN A 184 -4.13 -8.24 -0.67
CA GLN A 184 -4.62 -8.55 -2.01
C GLN A 184 -5.34 -9.92 -2.07
N ALA A 185 -4.83 -10.92 -1.33
CA ALA A 185 -5.41 -12.27 -1.29
C ALA A 185 -6.70 -12.34 -0.46
N VAL A 186 -6.75 -11.64 0.70
CA VAL A 186 -7.87 -11.77 1.66
C VAL A 186 -8.87 -10.60 1.60
N ARG A 187 -8.50 -9.45 1.03
CA ARG A 187 -9.32 -8.24 0.85
C ARG A 187 -10.13 -7.86 2.08
N LYS A 188 -9.48 -7.76 3.25
CA LYS A 188 -10.12 -7.32 4.49
C LYS A 188 -10.22 -5.80 4.54
N THR A 189 -11.24 -5.28 5.23
CA THR A 189 -11.30 -3.85 5.56
C THR A 189 -10.28 -3.57 6.65
N VAL A 190 -9.37 -2.62 6.38
CA VAL A 190 -8.24 -2.33 7.27
C VAL A 190 -8.24 -0.87 7.67
N LEU A 191 -8.19 -0.60 8.96
CA LEU A 191 -7.86 0.72 9.51
C LEU A 191 -6.46 0.66 10.08
N PHE A 192 -5.53 1.36 9.45
CA PHE A 192 -4.10 1.29 9.72
C PHE A 192 -3.59 2.61 10.26
N VAL A 193 -2.99 2.62 11.43
CA VAL A 193 -2.38 3.83 12.03
C VAL A 193 -0.88 3.81 11.83
N THR A 194 -0.34 4.93 11.37
CA THR A 194 1.10 5.19 11.29
C THR A 194 1.42 6.65 11.55
N HIS A 195 2.67 6.95 11.84
CA HIS A 195 3.21 8.32 11.85
C HIS A 195 4.09 8.59 10.61
N ASP A 196 4.28 7.59 9.75
CA ASP A 196 5.14 7.64 8.56
C ASP A 196 4.29 7.82 7.29
N ILE A 197 4.44 8.96 6.64
CA ILE A 197 3.72 9.27 5.39
C ILE A 197 4.11 8.33 4.24
N GLU A 198 5.36 7.85 4.18
CA GLU A 198 5.78 6.93 3.13
C GLU A 198 5.09 5.57 3.30
N GLU A 199 4.93 5.12 4.54
CA GLU A 199 4.18 3.91 4.87
C GLU A 199 2.70 4.07 4.50
N ALA A 200 2.08 5.21 4.86
CA ALA A 200 0.70 5.50 4.53
C ALA A 200 0.46 5.52 3.01
N VAL A 201 1.35 6.17 2.25
CA VAL A 201 1.34 6.26 0.80
C VAL A 201 1.51 4.89 0.13
N ARG A 202 2.36 4.03 0.69
CA ARG A 202 2.65 2.71 0.14
C ARG A 202 1.53 1.71 0.35
N LEU A 203 0.86 1.77 1.50
CA LEU A 203 -0.09 0.75 1.93
C LEU A 203 -1.54 1.12 1.67
N GLY A 204 -1.90 2.40 1.83
CA GLY A 204 -3.30 2.86 1.85
C GLY A 204 -3.93 2.99 0.47
N ASP A 205 -5.15 2.50 0.34
CA ASP A 205 -6.03 2.88 -0.78
C ASP A 205 -6.47 4.34 -0.61
N ARG A 206 -6.71 4.77 0.65
CA ARG A 206 -6.96 6.17 1.03
C ARG A 206 -6.18 6.53 2.29
N ILE A 207 -5.88 7.82 2.42
CA ILE A 207 -5.12 8.39 3.53
C ILE A 207 -5.95 9.45 4.24
N ALA A 208 -6.15 9.28 5.54
CA ALA A 208 -6.66 10.33 6.42
C ALA A 208 -5.47 11.02 7.12
N VAL A 209 -5.17 12.24 6.71
CA VAL A 209 -4.14 13.07 7.35
C VAL A 209 -4.76 13.74 8.58
N TYR A 210 -4.24 13.39 9.75
CA TYR A 210 -4.71 13.92 11.03
C TYR A 210 -3.92 15.15 11.47
N GLY A 211 -4.65 16.20 11.87
CA GLY A 211 -4.13 17.38 12.52
C GLY A 211 -5.04 17.82 13.68
N HIS A 212 -4.48 18.05 14.87
CA HIS A 212 -5.20 18.65 16.02
C HIS A 212 -6.55 17.98 16.39
N GLY A 213 -6.60 16.66 16.30
CA GLY A 213 -7.81 15.89 16.63
C GLY A 213 -8.84 15.78 15.50
N ARG A 214 -8.55 16.32 14.31
CA ARG A 214 -9.42 16.29 13.13
C ARG A 214 -8.73 15.66 11.94
N ILE A 215 -9.49 15.28 10.92
CA ILE A 215 -8.96 14.94 9.59
C ILE A 215 -8.84 16.24 8.77
N GLU A 216 -7.62 16.58 8.38
CA GLU A 216 -7.30 17.74 7.53
C GLU A 216 -7.54 17.45 6.05
N GLN A 217 -7.32 16.19 5.65
CA GLN A 217 -7.60 15.69 4.29
C GLN A 217 -7.83 14.18 4.33
N PHE A 218 -8.81 13.70 3.56
CA PHE A 218 -9.10 12.28 3.40
C PHE A 218 -9.24 11.94 1.92
N ASP A 219 -8.23 11.33 1.32
CA ASP A 219 -8.17 11.13 -0.12
C ASP A 219 -7.23 10.00 -0.52
N THR A 220 -7.08 9.75 -1.83
CA THR A 220 -6.09 8.83 -2.38
C THR A 220 -4.66 9.34 -2.10
N PRO A 221 -3.66 8.44 -2.03
CA PRO A 221 -2.26 8.83 -1.89
C PRO A 221 -1.80 9.85 -2.96
N SER A 222 -2.25 9.66 -4.21
CA SER A 222 -1.92 10.58 -5.31
C SER A 222 -2.43 11.99 -5.05
N THR A 223 -3.70 12.12 -4.65
CA THR A 223 -4.33 13.42 -4.35
C THR A 223 -3.69 14.10 -3.14
N VAL A 224 -3.46 13.36 -2.04
CA VAL A 224 -2.81 13.91 -0.84
C VAL A 224 -1.43 14.48 -1.16
N LEU A 225 -0.64 13.79 -2.00
CA LEU A 225 0.69 14.24 -2.41
C LEU A 225 0.65 15.33 -3.49
N GLY A 226 -0.30 15.24 -4.43
CA GLY A 226 -0.38 16.12 -5.59
C GLY A 226 -1.11 17.43 -5.35
N ALA A 227 -2.16 17.39 -4.53
CA ALA A 227 -3.07 18.49 -4.23
C ALA A 227 -3.42 18.54 -2.73
N PRO A 228 -2.45 18.88 -1.85
CA PRO A 228 -2.72 19.03 -0.42
C PRO A 228 -3.79 20.10 -0.18
N ALA A 229 -4.81 19.74 0.62
CA ALA A 229 -5.96 20.61 0.87
C ALA A 229 -5.63 21.83 1.73
N THR A 230 -4.63 21.73 2.58
CA THR A 230 -4.18 22.81 3.50
C THR A 230 -2.67 22.93 3.51
N GLU A 231 -2.17 24.07 3.98
CA GLU A 231 -0.73 24.29 4.22
C GLU A 231 -0.18 23.28 5.21
N TYR A 232 -0.97 22.92 6.23
CA TYR A 232 -0.61 21.88 7.19
C TYR A 232 -0.34 20.53 6.51
N VAL A 233 -1.21 20.09 5.60
CA VAL A 233 -1.02 18.84 4.84
C VAL A 233 0.21 18.96 3.93
N ALA A 234 0.40 20.11 3.26
CA ALA A 234 1.57 20.36 2.41
C ALA A 234 2.89 20.23 3.19
N ASP A 235 2.95 20.81 4.38
CA ASP A 235 4.12 20.73 5.26
C ASP A 235 4.33 19.30 5.80
N PHE A 236 3.24 18.62 6.17
CA PHE A 236 3.31 17.25 6.70
C PHE A 236 3.82 16.26 5.65
N VAL A 237 3.37 16.34 4.41
CA VAL A 237 3.84 15.46 3.33
C VAL A 237 5.26 15.78 2.88
N GLY A 238 5.73 17.01 3.12
CA GLY A 238 7.09 17.46 2.91
C GLY A 238 7.39 18.01 1.52
N ALA A 239 8.53 18.68 1.39
CA ALA A 239 8.97 19.32 0.14
C ALA A 239 9.29 18.30 -0.97
N ASP A 240 9.59 17.04 -0.61
CA ASP A 240 9.91 15.95 -1.51
C ASP A 240 8.68 15.17 -2.01
N ARG A 241 7.46 15.71 -1.78
CA ARG A 241 6.18 15.10 -2.19
C ARG A 241 6.15 14.70 -3.68
N GLY A 242 6.83 15.46 -4.56
CA GLY A 242 6.95 15.11 -5.97
C GLY A 242 7.68 13.78 -6.21
N LEU A 243 8.74 13.50 -5.41
CA LEU A 243 9.45 12.21 -5.47
C LEU A 243 8.62 11.07 -4.87
N LYS A 244 7.92 11.32 -3.76
CA LYS A 244 7.00 10.35 -3.15
C LYS A 244 5.87 9.98 -4.12
N ARG A 245 5.39 10.94 -4.89
CA ARG A 245 4.35 10.74 -5.90
C ARG A 245 4.77 9.77 -7.01
N LEU A 246 6.03 9.72 -7.37
CA LEU A 246 6.54 8.71 -8.33
C LEU A 246 6.22 7.28 -7.88
N SER A 247 6.12 7.00 -6.57
CA SER A 247 5.86 5.66 -6.05
C SER A 247 4.41 5.20 -6.20
N VAL A 248 3.47 6.14 -6.37
CA VAL A 248 2.03 5.87 -6.51
C VAL A 248 1.49 6.16 -7.90
N THR A 249 2.32 6.66 -8.81
CA THR A 249 1.94 6.90 -10.20
C THR A 249 2.38 5.70 -11.04
N PRO A 250 1.43 4.91 -11.59
CA PRO A 250 1.76 3.77 -12.44
C PRO A 250 2.17 4.23 -13.84
N ILE A 251 2.96 3.38 -14.51
CA ILE A 251 3.21 3.48 -15.96
C ILE A 251 1.95 3.03 -16.69
N GLU A 252 1.40 3.88 -17.55
CA GLU A 252 0.27 3.56 -18.42
C GLU A 252 0.77 3.43 -19.87
N GLU A 253 0.01 2.70 -20.73
CA GLU A 253 0.38 2.54 -22.14
C GLU A 253 0.49 3.89 -22.87
N GLY A 254 -0.32 4.88 -22.51
CA GLY A 254 -0.28 6.24 -23.06
C GLY A 254 1.01 7.02 -22.75
N ASP A 255 1.79 6.57 -21.78
CA ASP A 255 3.06 7.19 -21.42
C ASP A 255 4.23 6.69 -22.28
N LEU A 256 3.99 5.66 -23.12
CA LEU A 256 5.04 4.97 -23.85
C LEU A 256 5.28 5.58 -25.23
N GLU A 257 6.54 5.59 -25.65
CA GLU A 257 6.95 5.87 -27.02
C GLU A 257 7.13 4.58 -27.80
N GLN A 258 6.86 4.62 -29.11
CA GLN A 258 7.10 3.50 -30.01
C GLN A 258 8.46 3.68 -30.70
N PRO A 259 9.50 2.95 -30.29
CA PRO A 259 10.79 3.01 -30.93
C PRO A 259 10.78 2.22 -32.23
N PRO A 260 11.81 2.38 -33.11
CA PRO A 260 12.04 1.43 -34.19
C PRO A 260 12.17 0.01 -33.64
N VAL A 261 11.56 -0.93 -34.36
CA VAL A 261 11.54 -2.36 -34.01
C VAL A 261 12.16 -3.16 -35.15
N VAL A 262 12.93 -4.20 -34.81
CA VAL A 262 13.45 -5.22 -35.74
C VAL A 262 13.19 -6.59 -35.14
N HIS A 263 13.04 -7.61 -35.99
CA HIS A 263 12.81 -8.97 -35.51
C HIS A 263 14.08 -9.81 -35.52
N LEU A 264 14.16 -10.78 -34.61
CA LEU A 264 15.34 -11.64 -34.42
C LEU A 264 15.85 -12.30 -35.69
N ASN A 265 14.95 -12.70 -36.58
CA ASN A 265 15.30 -13.44 -37.81
C ASN A 265 15.49 -12.53 -39.02
N ASP A 266 15.33 -11.22 -38.88
CA ASP A 266 15.53 -10.27 -39.95
C ASP A 266 17.02 -10.19 -40.29
N THR A 267 17.30 -9.86 -41.58
CA THR A 267 18.63 -9.45 -42.01
C THR A 267 18.98 -8.14 -41.31
N LEU A 268 20.21 -7.98 -40.90
CA LEU A 268 20.69 -6.81 -40.22
C LEU A 268 20.45 -5.53 -41.07
N PRO A 269 19.66 -4.56 -40.56
CA PRO A 269 19.35 -3.35 -41.29
C PRO A 269 20.61 -2.47 -41.44
N LYS A 270 20.90 -2.00 -42.64
CA LYS A 270 22.07 -1.13 -42.90
C LYS A 270 21.84 0.31 -42.47
N GLU A 271 20.58 0.72 -42.38
CA GLU A 271 20.16 2.04 -41.94
C GLU A 271 19.04 1.87 -40.88
N LEU A 272 19.16 2.57 -39.78
CA LEU A 272 18.14 2.73 -38.76
C LEU A 272 17.88 4.24 -38.59
N ASP A 273 16.63 4.65 -38.64
CA ASP A 273 16.23 6.05 -38.44
C ASP A 273 16.44 6.57 -37.02
N ALA A 274 17.00 5.74 -36.11
CA ALA A 274 17.31 6.08 -34.76
C ALA A 274 18.66 5.49 -34.30
N ARG A 275 19.18 5.93 -33.17
CA ARG A 275 20.46 5.44 -32.63
C ARG A 275 20.42 3.97 -32.22
N TRP A 276 19.23 3.40 -31.99
CA TRP A 276 19.00 2.04 -31.55
C TRP A 276 17.59 1.58 -31.97
N ALA A 277 17.37 0.28 -31.99
CA ALA A 277 16.07 -0.35 -32.22
C ALA A 277 15.85 -1.46 -31.17
N VAL A 278 14.59 -1.69 -30.83
CA VAL A 278 14.17 -2.83 -29.99
C VAL A 278 14.14 -4.09 -30.87
N VAL A 279 14.60 -5.19 -30.29
CA VAL A 279 14.58 -6.51 -30.93
C VAL A 279 13.47 -7.34 -30.35
N LEU A 280 12.54 -7.78 -31.18
CA LEU A 280 11.43 -8.65 -30.82
C LEU A 280 11.60 -10.04 -31.43
N ASP A 281 10.94 -11.04 -30.81
CA ASP A 281 10.78 -12.36 -31.43
C ASP A 281 9.60 -12.40 -32.43
N GLY A 282 9.27 -13.59 -32.93
CA GLY A 282 8.17 -13.78 -33.90
C GLY A 282 6.77 -13.57 -33.32
N GLU A 283 6.64 -13.50 -31.99
CA GLU A 283 5.38 -13.30 -31.24
C GLU A 283 5.27 -11.89 -30.64
N ASN A 284 6.20 -10.99 -31.00
CA ASN A 284 6.34 -9.63 -30.49
C ASN A 284 6.73 -9.56 -29.00
N ASN A 285 7.35 -10.60 -28.44
CA ASN A 285 7.92 -10.53 -27.11
C ASN A 285 9.28 -9.84 -27.11
N LEU A 286 9.59 -9.15 -26.02
CA LEU A 286 10.86 -8.42 -25.88
C LEU A 286 12.04 -9.41 -25.81
N HIS A 287 12.97 -9.31 -26.76
CA HIS A 287 14.20 -10.07 -26.72
C HIS A 287 15.41 -9.23 -26.30
N GLY A 288 15.55 -8.03 -26.85
CA GLY A 288 16.70 -7.19 -26.57
C GLY A 288 16.69 -5.87 -27.35
N TRP A 289 17.87 -5.38 -27.69
CA TRP A 289 18.04 -4.16 -28.44
C TRP A 289 19.31 -4.23 -29.34
N ILE A 290 19.37 -3.37 -30.35
CA ILE A 290 20.53 -3.23 -31.24
C ILE A 290 20.84 -1.77 -31.46
N SER A 291 22.14 -1.39 -31.50
CA SER A 291 22.53 -0.04 -31.87
C SER A 291 22.67 0.12 -33.37
N ALA A 292 22.36 1.30 -33.88
CA ALA A 292 22.52 1.62 -35.29
C ALA A 292 23.99 1.45 -35.79
N GLU A 293 24.95 1.73 -34.92
CA GLU A 293 26.38 1.57 -35.23
C GLU A 293 26.72 0.09 -35.48
N HIS A 294 26.26 -0.83 -34.59
CA HIS A 294 26.48 -2.26 -34.79
C HIS A 294 25.72 -2.80 -36.01
N ALA A 295 24.50 -2.31 -36.23
CA ALA A 295 23.71 -2.70 -37.41
C ALA A 295 24.40 -2.31 -38.73
N ARG A 296 25.00 -1.12 -38.82
CA ARG A 296 25.66 -0.61 -40.00
C ARG A 296 26.92 -1.40 -40.39
N VAL A 297 27.73 -1.79 -39.36
CA VAL A 297 29.03 -2.44 -39.60
C VAL A 297 28.88 -3.96 -39.66
N GLY A 298 27.92 -4.55 -39.01
CA GLY A 298 27.70 -5.99 -38.93
C GLY A 298 27.20 -6.60 -40.22
N THR A 299 27.28 -7.93 -40.32
CA THR A 299 26.70 -8.77 -41.37
C THR A 299 25.96 -9.95 -40.73
N GLY A 300 24.98 -10.53 -41.39
CA GLY A 300 24.20 -11.65 -40.85
C GLY A 300 22.80 -11.24 -40.37
N THR A 301 22.33 -11.88 -39.35
CA THR A 301 20.97 -11.69 -38.76
C THR A 301 20.99 -10.79 -37.53
N VAL A 302 19.85 -10.19 -37.20
CA VAL A 302 19.67 -9.39 -36.00
C VAL A 302 20.01 -10.21 -34.73
N ARG A 303 19.67 -11.52 -34.71
CA ARG A 303 19.97 -12.45 -33.60
C ARG A 303 21.45 -12.49 -33.21
N GLU A 304 22.36 -12.40 -34.19
CA GLU A 304 23.80 -12.48 -33.95
C GLU A 304 24.37 -11.22 -33.31
N HIS A 305 23.63 -10.11 -33.35
CA HIS A 305 24.06 -8.79 -32.88
C HIS A 305 23.18 -8.20 -31.79
N ALA A 306 22.03 -8.83 -31.50
CA ALA A 306 21.13 -8.39 -30.45
C ALA A 306 21.79 -8.45 -29.06
N ARG A 307 21.65 -7.39 -28.29
CA ARG A 307 22.05 -7.31 -26.90
C ARG A 307 20.85 -7.56 -26.02
N ARG A 308 21.04 -8.30 -24.91
CA ARG A 308 19.97 -8.57 -23.95
C ARG A 308 19.46 -7.26 -23.34
N MET A 309 18.14 -7.16 -23.19
CA MET A 309 17.52 -6.06 -22.46
C MET A 309 17.59 -6.34 -20.94
N GLU A 310 18.26 -5.48 -20.21
CA GLU A 310 18.39 -5.56 -18.76
C GLU A 310 17.44 -4.57 -18.06
N ALA A 311 17.18 -3.41 -18.71
CA ALA A 311 16.31 -2.36 -18.20
C ALA A 311 14.90 -2.50 -18.77
N TRP A 312 14.05 -3.30 -18.11
CA TRP A 312 12.64 -3.45 -18.45
C TRP A 312 11.75 -3.50 -17.20
N LEU A 313 10.47 -3.18 -17.37
CA LEU A 313 9.45 -3.25 -16.32
C LEU A 313 8.09 -3.66 -16.92
N PRO A 314 7.18 -4.24 -16.11
CA PRO A 314 5.80 -4.44 -16.53
C PRO A 314 5.03 -3.11 -16.57
N VAL A 315 4.01 -3.04 -17.42
CA VAL A 315 2.99 -1.98 -17.36
C VAL A 315 2.31 -2.01 -15.97
N GLY A 316 1.99 -0.84 -15.42
CA GLY A 316 1.49 -0.73 -14.05
C GLY A 316 2.59 -0.65 -12.97
N ALA A 317 3.86 -0.91 -13.30
CA ALA A 317 4.97 -0.59 -12.40
C ALA A 317 5.00 0.92 -12.09
N SER A 318 5.50 1.31 -10.92
CA SER A 318 5.54 2.73 -10.54
C SER A 318 6.61 3.52 -11.31
N LEU A 319 6.37 4.82 -11.51
CA LEU A 319 7.38 5.73 -12.08
C LEU A 319 8.66 5.77 -11.24
N LYS A 320 8.57 5.51 -9.90
CA LYS A 320 9.74 5.38 -9.03
C LYS A 320 10.61 4.19 -9.42
N GLN A 321 9.98 3.03 -9.69
CA GLN A 321 10.69 1.85 -10.18
C GLN A 321 11.35 2.14 -11.54
N ALA A 322 10.61 2.81 -12.44
CA ALA A 322 11.15 3.20 -13.74
C ALA A 322 12.39 4.09 -13.61
N PHE A 323 12.30 5.13 -12.82
CA PHE A 323 13.41 6.04 -12.58
C PHE A 323 14.62 5.34 -11.93
N SER A 324 14.36 4.48 -10.94
CA SER A 324 15.40 3.68 -10.27
C SER A 324 16.10 2.72 -11.24
N THR A 325 15.34 2.03 -12.11
CA THR A 325 15.88 1.12 -13.14
C THR A 325 16.72 1.88 -14.17
N MET A 326 16.28 3.07 -14.61
CA MET A 326 17.08 3.92 -15.50
C MET A 326 18.43 4.28 -14.90
N LEU A 327 18.43 4.68 -13.61
CA LEU A 327 19.68 5.03 -12.89
C LEU A 327 20.60 3.81 -12.67
N GLN A 328 20.02 2.67 -12.29
CA GLN A 328 20.78 1.45 -11.99
C GLN A 328 21.52 0.91 -13.22
N HIS A 329 20.91 1.00 -14.39
CA HIS A 329 21.45 0.50 -15.64
C HIS A 329 22.10 1.59 -16.51
N ASP A 330 22.20 2.82 -16.02
CA ASP A 330 22.63 4.01 -16.79
C ASP A 330 21.93 4.08 -18.16
N ALA A 331 20.62 3.79 -18.14
CA ALA A 331 19.80 3.64 -19.33
C ALA A 331 19.03 4.94 -19.62
N GLY A 332 19.14 5.42 -20.87
CA GLY A 332 18.37 6.57 -21.35
C GLY A 332 16.88 6.27 -21.60
N TRP A 333 16.46 5.01 -21.43
CA TRP A 333 15.09 4.52 -21.59
C TRP A 333 14.96 3.11 -21.00
N ILE A 334 13.74 2.68 -20.71
CA ILE A 334 13.42 1.31 -20.30
C ILE A 334 12.34 0.73 -21.19
N ALA A 335 12.41 -0.58 -21.44
CA ALA A 335 11.35 -1.29 -22.12
C ALA A 335 10.18 -1.58 -21.17
N VAL A 336 8.96 -1.48 -21.66
CA VAL A 336 7.75 -1.82 -20.90
C VAL A 336 7.04 -2.98 -21.59
N ILE A 337 6.68 -3.99 -20.80
CA ILE A 337 6.06 -5.22 -21.27
C ILE A 337 4.73 -5.49 -20.57
N ASP A 338 3.90 -6.32 -21.18
CA ASP A 338 2.73 -6.93 -20.53
C ASP A 338 3.11 -8.32 -20.02
N GLU A 339 3.20 -8.44 -18.69
CA GLU A 339 3.50 -9.74 -18.04
C GLU A 339 2.38 -10.77 -18.22
N ASN A 340 1.13 -10.34 -18.42
CA ASN A 340 -0.01 -11.24 -18.60
C ASN A 340 -0.01 -11.89 -20.01
N SER A 341 0.78 -11.34 -20.95
CA SER A 341 0.88 -11.76 -22.34
C SER A 341 2.28 -12.26 -22.69
N GLU A 342 2.87 -13.13 -21.86
CA GLU A 342 4.18 -13.78 -22.08
C GLU A 342 5.36 -12.83 -22.35
N GLY A 343 5.29 -11.59 -21.85
CA GLY A 343 6.35 -10.60 -22.03
C GLY A 343 6.24 -9.78 -23.32
N ARG A 344 5.02 -9.64 -23.86
CA ARG A 344 4.72 -8.82 -25.04
C ARG A 344 5.22 -7.39 -24.84
N PHE A 345 5.99 -6.91 -25.81
CA PHE A 345 6.49 -5.53 -25.81
C PHE A 345 5.37 -4.53 -26.06
N LEU A 346 5.27 -3.50 -25.21
CA LEU A 346 4.29 -2.42 -25.32
C LEU A 346 4.89 -1.11 -25.82
N GLY A 347 6.14 -0.83 -25.50
CA GLY A 347 6.82 0.41 -25.84
C GLY A 347 7.98 0.71 -24.93
N VAL A 348 8.51 1.92 -25.00
CA VAL A 348 9.59 2.39 -24.13
C VAL A 348 9.17 3.62 -23.35
N LEU A 349 9.64 3.70 -22.10
CA LEU A 349 9.51 4.89 -21.27
C LEU A 349 10.85 5.64 -21.27
N THR A 350 10.83 6.90 -21.70
CA THR A 350 11.99 7.80 -21.67
C THR A 350 11.90 8.75 -20.47
N PRO A 351 12.99 9.41 -20.04
CA PRO A 351 12.94 10.42 -18.98
C PRO A 351 11.95 11.57 -19.26
N ALA A 352 11.80 11.96 -20.54
CA ALA A 352 10.83 12.98 -20.94
C ALA A 352 9.39 12.51 -20.72
N ARG A 353 9.08 11.28 -21.13
CA ARG A 353 7.76 10.66 -20.93
C ARG A 353 7.45 10.40 -19.46
N LEU A 354 8.46 10.00 -18.66
CA LEU A 354 8.31 9.86 -17.22
C LEU A 354 7.88 11.19 -16.57
N HIS A 355 8.49 12.31 -16.99
CA HIS A 355 8.12 13.62 -16.50
C HIS A 355 6.70 14.03 -16.95
N GLU A 356 6.31 13.72 -18.20
CA GLU A 356 4.95 13.95 -18.70
C GLU A 356 3.91 13.12 -17.93
N ALA A 357 4.18 11.83 -17.68
CA ALA A 357 3.32 10.94 -16.88
C ALA A 357 3.07 11.49 -15.47
N LEU A 358 4.12 12.02 -14.83
CA LEU A 358 3.97 12.66 -13.51
C LEU A 358 3.10 13.92 -13.59
N ARG A 359 3.22 14.73 -14.65
CA ARG A 359 2.37 15.92 -14.86
C ARG A 359 0.93 15.56 -15.18
N ARG A 360 0.69 14.51 -15.97
CA ARG A 360 -0.65 13.97 -16.26
C ARG A 360 -1.38 13.61 -14.97
N SER A 361 -0.73 12.88 -14.09
CA SER A 361 -1.27 12.51 -12.78
C SER A 361 -1.66 13.75 -11.96
N THR A 362 -0.84 14.83 -11.98
CA THR A 362 -1.16 16.10 -11.29
C THR A 362 -2.41 16.77 -11.86
N ALA A 363 -2.56 16.79 -13.18
CA ALA A 363 -3.70 17.41 -13.85
C ALA A 363 -4.99 16.62 -13.62
N ALA A 364 -4.92 15.29 -13.57
CA ALA A 364 -6.06 14.42 -13.29
C ALA A 364 -6.60 14.64 -11.87
N ASP A 365 -5.71 14.73 -10.86
CA ASP A 365 -6.09 14.99 -9.48
C ASP A 365 -6.72 16.38 -9.33
N ALA A 366 -6.15 17.41 -9.95
CA ALA A 366 -6.70 18.76 -9.93
C ALA A 366 -8.09 18.85 -10.60
N LEU A 367 -8.32 18.07 -11.67
CA LEU A 367 -9.61 17.98 -12.35
C LEU A 367 -10.65 17.22 -11.52
N ALA A 368 -10.26 16.15 -10.81
CA ALA A 368 -11.14 15.40 -9.92
C ALA A 368 -11.65 16.29 -8.78
N ILE A 369 -10.75 17.08 -8.16
CA ILE A 369 -11.11 18.08 -7.15
C ILE A 369 -12.06 19.14 -7.72
N ALA A 370 -11.78 19.66 -8.91
CA ALA A 370 -12.59 20.72 -9.54
C ALA A 370 -13.99 20.24 -9.96
N ARG A 371 -14.16 18.93 -10.21
CA ARG A 371 -15.46 18.32 -10.56
C ARG A 371 -16.32 17.94 -9.36
N GLY A 372 -15.77 18.01 -8.13
CA GLY A 372 -16.46 17.56 -6.93
C GLY A 372 -16.59 16.04 -6.82
N ASP A 373 -15.87 15.29 -7.68
CA ASP A 373 -15.79 13.81 -7.60
C ASP A 373 -14.98 13.36 -6.35
N VAL A 374 -14.32 14.33 -5.73
CA VAL A 374 -13.69 14.25 -4.41
C VAL A 374 -14.47 15.21 -3.52
N GLU A 375 -15.26 14.69 -2.60
CA GLU A 375 -15.90 15.48 -1.55
C GLU A 375 -14.78 16.11 -0.68
N LEU A 376 -14.37 17.33 -1.05
CA LEU A 376 -13.81 18.27 -0.11
C LEU A 376 -14.95 18.61 0.84
N GLU A 377 -15.14 17.86 1.92
CA GLU A 377 -15.95 18.34 3.04
C GLU A 377 -15.33 19.67 3.49
N SER A 378 -15.91 20.72 2.93
CA SER A 378 -15.49 22.09 3.22
C SER A 378 -15.73 22.37 4.70
N VAL A 379 -14.65 22.52 5.44
CA VAL A 379 -14.65 23.32 6.67
C VAL A 379 -14.83 24.79 6.28
N ALA A 380 -15.96 25.12 5.73
CA ALA A 380 -16.36 26.49 5.41
C ALA A 380 -17.80 26.72 5.87
N SER A 381 -17.98 26.91 7.16
CA SER A 381 -19.04 27.79 7.69
C SER A 381 -18.93 27.98 9.20
N VAL A 382 -17.91 28.66 9.68
CA VAL A 382 -18.01 29.44 10.93
C VAL A 382 -17.32 30.78 10.70
N THR A 383 -17.93 31.59 9.86
CA THR A 383 -17.81 33.05 9.93
C THR A 383 -19.20 33.61 9.62
N GLY A 384 -19.94 33.89 10.69
CA GLY A 384 -21.27 34.50 10.56
C GLY A 384 -21.87 34.78 11.92
N ALA A 385 -21.62 36.03 12.41
CA ALA A 385 -22.20 36.75 13.53
C ALA A 385 -21.64 36.44 14.92
#